data_0a00c2179c565673d6bcfea89b03f0ca
#
_entry.id   0a00c2179c565673d6bcfea89b03f0ca
#
_cell.length_a   1.000
_cell.length_b   1.000
_cell.length_c   1.000
_cell.angle_alpha   90.00
_cell.angle_beta   90.00
_cell.angle_gamma   90.00
#
_symmetry.space_group_name_H-M   'P 1'
#
loop_
_entity.id
_entity.type
_entity.pdbx_description
1 polymer ?
#
loop_
_entity_poly.entity_id
_entity_poly.type
_entity_poly.pdbx_seq_one_letter_code
_entity_poly.pdbx_strand_id
1 'polypeptide(L)'
;SSDLLAVDKTLRKLKGEDKVLRVCYESGPSGFALARHLKRKGIECMVVAASLIPKGKGDKIKTDRRDARQLARLYRAGELIAVHVPDAVDETIRDVCRARTDAVDDKRRALCRLKAFFLRHGHRLTPNTKWSDACARNLRGKLWPLPAMNIVVEEYIQAVEAAHQRILRLEKQMEELLLDWNQAPVVRALMGMRGFKLVSAMIVVSELGDIHRFAHPRQLMAYLGLVPIEDSTGERRRLGGITKAGNGHLRWIINESAQNYRLPPRISPDLSKRQEGIAAEHRETVKSISWKCQNRLYAKGRRLTGRMKMRQKVQIALARELSGFVWAVMKTVQPKPN
;
A
#
# COMPACT_ATOMS: atom_id res chain seq x y z
N SER A 1 -21.58 -6.80 13.23
CA SER A 1 -22.78 -6.80 12.38
C SER A 1 -22.71 -5.59 11.45
N SER A 2 -22.84 -5.82 10.14
CA SER A 2 -22.97 -4.76 9.13
C SER A 2 -24.39 -4.15 9.12
N ASP A 3 -25.25 -4.58 10.00
CA ASP A 3 -26.64 -4.09 10.12
C ASP A 3 -26.66 -2.78 10.90
N LEU A 4 -26.67 -1.67 10.16
CA LEU A 4 -26.73 -0.33 10.71
C LEU A 4 -28.04 -0.06 11.48
N LEU A 5 -29.13 -0.75 11.16
CA LEU A 5 -30.40 -0.62 11.88
C LEU A 5 -30.29 -1.24 13.28
N ALA A 6 -29.66 -2.41 13.40
CA ALA A 6 -29.40 -3.03 14.70
C ALA A 6 -28.47 -2.18 15.57
N VAL A 7 -27.45 -1.55 14.95
CA VAL A 7 -26.58 -0.58 15.62
C VAL A 7 -27.41 0.59 16.13
N ASP A 8 -28.26 1.19 15.32
CA ASP A 8 -29.11 2.31 15.72
C ASP A 8 -30.06 1.98 16.89
N LYS A 9 -30.65 0.78 16.84
CA LYS A 9 -31.50 0.29 17.94
C LYS A 9 -30.71 0.16 19.25
N THR A 10 -29.47 -0.33 19.16
CA THR A 10 -28.60 -0.47 20.33
C THR A 10 -28.18 0.90 20.89
N LEU A 11 -27.80 1.83 20.01
CA LEU A 11 -27.38 3.17 20.37
C LEU A 11 -28.52 3.96 21.07
N ARG A 12 -29.76 3.84 20.56
CA ARG A 12 -30.94 4.46 21.22
C ARG A 12 -31.15 3.95 22.63
N LYS A 13 -30.93 2.65 22.89
CA LYS A 13 -31.04 2.06 24.23
C LYS A 13 -29.95 2.55 25.20
N LEU A 14 -28.75 2.88 24.65
CA LEU A 14 -27.59 3.31 25.44
C LEU A 14 -27.58 4.83 25.68
N LYS A 15 -28.24 5.61 24.81
CA LYS A 15 -28.29 7.08 24.90
C LYS A 15 -29.27 7.50 25.97
N GLY A 16 -28.80 7.90 27.15
CA GLY A 16 -29.56 8.60 28.16
C GLY A 16 -29.53 10.12 27.93
N GLU A 17 -30.42 10.87 28.60
CA GLU A 17 -30.58 12.31 28.35
C GLU A 17 -29.31 13.13 28.61
N ASP A 18 -28.47 12.74 29.57
CA ASP A 18 -27.22 13.44 29.92
C ASP A 18 -25.92 12.68 29.58
N LYS A 19 -25.97 11.71 28.67
CA LYS A 19 -24.80 10.86 28.38
C LYS A 19 -24.19 11.15 27.00
N VAL A 20 -22.90 11.48 26.98
CA VAL A 20 -22.10 11.54 25.74
C VAL A 20 -21.70 10.12 25.37
N LEU A 21 -22.21 9.66 24.22
CA LEU A 21 -21.89 8.34 23.70
C LEU A 21 -20.69 8.42 22.78
N ARG A 22 -19.68 7.62 23.08
CA ARG A 22 -18.47 7.43 22.23
C ARG A 22 -18.38 5.97 21.83
N VAL A 23 -17.99 5.72 20.58
CA VAL A 23 -17.91 4.36 20.03
C VAL A 23 -16.49 4.10 19.54
N CYS A 24 -16.00 2.89 19.76
CA CYS A 24 -14.79 2.41 19.11
C CYS A 24 -15.01 1.00 18.56
N TYR A 25 -14.35 0.68 17.46
CA TYR A 25 -14.35 -0.67 16.90
C TYR A 25 -13.05 -0.99 16.19
N GLU A 26 -12.78 -2.29 16.06
CA GLU A 26 -11.61 -2.79 15.34
C GLU A 26 -11.85 -2.75 13.82
N SER A 27 -10.89 -2.22 13.08
CA SER A 27 -10.92 -2.24 11.61
C SER A 27 -10.92 -3.69 11.11
N GLY A 28 -11.92 -4.04 10.30
CA GLY A 28 -12.13 -5.38 9.79
C GLY A 28 -12.85 -5.37 8.43
N PRO A 29 -13.45 -6.50 8.02
CA PRO A 29 -14.15 -6.61 6.74
C PRO A 29 -15.30 -5.63 6.54
N SER A 30 -15.88 -5.11 7.63
CA SER A 30 -16.97 -4.10 7.60
C SER A 30 -16.51 -2.71 7.17
N GLY A 31 -15.20 -2.49 6.98
CA GLY A 31 -14.63 -1.23 6.50
C GLY A 31 -15.00 -0.04 7.38
N PHE A 32 -15.27 1.11 6.77
CA PHE A 32 -15.54 2.38 7.45
C PHE A 32 -17.02 2.84 7.39
N ALA A 33 -17.93 1.99 6.85
CA ALA A 33 -19.34 2.35 6.72
C ALA A 33 -19.97 2.72 8.09
N LEU A 34 -19.64 1.97 9.14
CA LEU A 34 -20.10 2.25 10.50
C LEU A 34 -19.58 3.59 11.02
N ALA A 35 -18.29 3.89 10.84
CA ALA A 35 -17.69 5.15 11.28
C ALA A 35 -18.35 6.35 10.60
N ARG A 36 -18.60 6.28 9.29
CA ARG A 36 -19.30 7.33 8.54
C ARG A 36 -20.76 7.47 8.96
N HIS A 37 -21.43 6.36 9.23
CA HIS A 37 -22.81 6.37 9.74
C HIS A 37 -22.91 7.07 11.10
N LEU A 38 -22.03 6.76 12.03
CA LEU A 38 -21.97 7.38 13.35
C LEU A 38 -21.60 8.86 13.28
N LYS A 39 -20.63 9.22 12.43
CA LYS A 39 -20.25 10.63 12.19
C LYS A 39 -21.44 11.46 11.71
N ARG A 40 -22.27 10.94 10.77
CA ARG A 40 -23.48 11.63 10.30
C ARG A 40 -24.52 11.84 11.41
N LYS A 41 -24.48 11.02 12.45
CA LYS A 41 -25.35 11.14 13.64
C LYS A 41 -24.74 11.97 14.77
N GLY A 42 -23.59 12.59 14.55
CA GLY A 42 -22.89 13.37 15.57
C GLY A 42 -22.30 12.51 16.70
N ILE A 43 -22.10 11.20 16.47
CA ILE A 43 -21.53 10.30 17.48
C ILE A 43 -20.04 10.12 17.16
N GLU A 44 -19.19 10.44 18.15
CA GLU A 44 -17.76 10.23 18.05
C GLU A 44 -17.44 8.73 17.88
N CYS A 45 -16.67 8.39 16.84
CA CYS A 45 -16.33 7.02 16.53
C CYS A 45 -14.84 6.89 16.22
N MET A 46 -14.14 6.06 17.00
CA MET A 46 -12.74 5.72 16.78
C MET A 46 -12.63 4.34 16.11
N VAL A 47 -11.95 4.27 14.97
CA VAL A 47 -11.58 3.00 14.34
C VAL A 47 -10.15 2.66 14.74
N VAL A 48 -9.89 1.43 15.15
CA VAL A 48 -8.59 0.99 15.66
C VAL A 48 -8.07 -0.19 14.84
N ALA A 49 -6.79 -0.20 14.51
CA ALA A 49 -6.19 -1.37 13.84
C ALA A 49 -5.92 -2.50 14.85
N ALA A 50 -6.30 -3.73 14.52
CA ALA A 50 -6.09 -4.93 15.33
C ALA A 50 -4.65 -5.10 15.84
N SER A 51 -3.69 -4.75 14.99
CA SER A 51 -2.25 -4.85 15.28
C SER A 51 -1.74 -3.80 16.27
N LEU A 52 -2.53 -2.75 16.53
CA LEU A 52 -2.18 -1.65 17.44
C LEU A 52 -2.91 -1.73 18.78
N ILE A 53 -3.79 -2.73 18.98
CA ILE A 53 -4.48 -2.93 20.25
C ILE A 53 -3.52 -3.60 21.23
N PRO A 54 -3.24 -3.00 22.40
CA PRO A 54 -2.42 -3.62 23.42
C PRO A 54 -3.04 -4.94 23.90
N LYS A 55 -2.23 -6.00 23.91
CA LYS A 55 -2.65 -7.33 24.41
C LYS A 55 -2.02 -7.59 25.77
N GLY A 56 -2.84 -7.99 26.75
CA GLY A 56 -2.38 -8.40 28.05
C GLY A 56 -1.58 -9.73 27.98
N LYS A 57 -0.50 -9.83 28.75
CA LYS A 57 0.19 -11.11 28.94
C LYS A 57 -0.77 -12.09 29.64
N GLY A 58 -1.15 -13.18 28.97
CA GLY A 58 -2.02 -14.22 29.55
C GLY A 58 -3.43 -14.30 28.99
N ASP A 59 -3.86 -13.43 28.09
CA ASP A 59 -5.16 -13.52 27.41
C ASP A 59 -5.18 -14.67 26.39
N LYS A 60 -5.40 -15.89 26.90
CA LYS A 60 -5.51 -17.11 26.07
C LYS A 60 -6.95 -17.37 25.59
N ILE A 61 -7.94 -16.70 26.18
CA ILE A 61 -9.37 -16.91 25.84
C ILE A 61 -9.89 -15.70 25.09
N LYS A 62 -10.13 -15.86 23.80
CA LYS A 62 -10.70 -14.84 22.92
C LYS A 62 -12.22 -15.02 22.80
N THR A 63 -12.99 -14.01 23.19
CA THR A 63 -14.43 -13.93 22.94
C THR A 63 -14.79 -12.49 22.61
N ASP A 64 -15.75 -12.29 21.70
CA ASP A 64 -16.19 -10.95 21.26
C ASP A 64 -16.57 -10.04 22.44
N ARG A 65 -17.19 -10.60 23.48
CA ARG A 65 -17.57 -9.85 24.68
C ARG A 65 -16.37 -9.35 25.48
N ARG A 66 -15.30 -10.15 25.58
CA ARG A 66 -14.05 -9.75 26.25
C ARG A 66 -13.31 -8.71 25.43
N ASP A 67 -13.20 -8.93 24.12
CA ASP A 67 -12.55 -8.01 23.20
C ASP A 67 -13.26 -6.66 23.21
N ALA A 68 -14.59 -6.60 23.17
CA ALA A 68 -15.36 -5.37 23.27
C ALA A 68 -15.15 -4.64 24.61
N ARG A 69 -15.13 -5.36 25.75
CA ARG A 69 -14.85 -4.76 27.05
C ARG A 69 -13.44 -4.21 27.16
N GLN A 70 -12.47 -4.93 26.61
CA GLN A 70 -11.08 -4.47 26.59
C GLN A 70 -10.93 -3.22 25.73
N LEU A 71 -11.52 -3.19 24.52
CA LEU A 71 -11.55 -2.00 23.68
C LEU A 71 -12.15 -0.79 24.38
N ALA A 72 -13.31 -0.96 25.03
CA ALA A 72 -13.96 0.13 25.75
C ALA A 72 -13.08 0.64 26.92
N ARG A 73 -12.40 -0.26 27.65
CA ARG A 73 -11.46 0.12 28.72
C ARG A 73 -10.27 0.90 28.19
N LEU A 74 -9.63 0.40 27.12
CA LEU A 74 -8.46 1.05 26.50
C LEU A 74 -8.84 2.39 25.87
N TYR A 75 -10.05 2.49 25.28
CA TYR A 75 -10.57 3.75 24.75
C TYR A 75 -10.73 4.79 25.85
N ARG A 76 -11.34 4.41 26.98
CA ARG A 76 -11.50 5.29 28.14
C ARG A 76 -10.15 5.72 28.73
N ALA A 77 -9.15 4.85 28.71
CA ALA A 77 -7.80 5.15 29.20
C ALA A 77 -6.96 6.00 28.21
N GLY A 78 -7.45 6.25 26.97
CA GLY A 78 -6.70 6.97 25.95
C GLY A 78 -5.53 6.19 25.34
N GLU A 79 -5.50 4.87 25.48
CA GLU A 79 -4.41 3.99 25.03
C GLU A 79 -4.58 3.49 23.59
N LEU A 80 -5.70 3.79 22.93
CA LEU A 80 -5.97 3.38 21.57
C LEU A 80 -5.45 4.40 20.55
N ILE A 81 -4.91 3.89 19.46
CA ILE A 81 -4.43 4.70 18.33
C ILE A 81 -5.46 4.62 17.21
N ALA A 82 -6.03 5.77 16.84
CA ALA A 82 -7.01 5.87 15.77
C ALA A 82 -6.41 5.56 14.40
N VAL A 83 -7.15 4.82 13.58
CA VAL A 83 -6.90 4.66 12.15
C VAL A 83 -7.56 5.83 11.41
N HIS A 84 -6.86 6.39 10.43
CA HIS A 84 -7.44 7.39 9.54
C HIS A 84 -8.59 6.78 8.72
N VAL A 85 -9.75 7.38 8.80
CA VAL A 85 -10.92 7.02 7.99
C VAL A 85 -10.89 7.88 6.73
N PRO A 86 -10.64 7.29 5.55
CA PRO A 86 -10.64 8.04 4.29
C PRO A 86 -12.05 8.52 3.96
N ASP A 87 -12.16 9.50 3.09
CA ASP A 87 -13.46 9.81 2.50
C ASP A 87 -13.95 8.66 1.59
N ALA A 88 -15.19 8.74 1.13
CA ALA A 88 -15.78 7.65 0.34
C ALA A 88 -15.13 7.51 -1.04
N VAL A 89 -14.70 8.61 -1.66
CA VAL A 89 -14.05 8.61 -2.97
C VAL A 89 -12.65 8.00 -2.86
N ASP A 90 -11.87 8.46 -1.90
CA ASP A 90 -10.51 7.94 -1.66
C ASP A 90 -10.53 6.44 -1.32
N GLU A 91 -11.54 5.97 -0.56
CA GLU A 91 -11.71 4.55 -0.25
C GLU A 91 -11.99 3.74 -1.51
N THR A 92 -12.91 4.19 -2.37
CA THR A 92 -13.23 3.46 -3.61
C THR A 92 -12.07 3.43 -4.60
N ILE A 93 -11.32 4.52 -4.75
CA ILE A 93 -10.10 4.53 -5.57
C ILE A 93 -9.04 3.60 -5.00
N ARG A 94 -8.87 3.55 -3.69
CA ARG A 94 -8.00 2.58 -3.02
C ARG A 94 -8.43 1.13 -3.33
N ASP A 95 -9.73 0.85 -3.36
CA ASP A 95 -10.22 -0.49 -3.68
C ASP A 95 -9.94 -0.86 -5.15
N VAL A 96 -10.03 0.07 -6.10
CA VAL A 96 -9.58 -0.15 -7.49
C VAL A 96 -8.07 -0.46 -7.54
N CYS A 97 -7.24 0.29 -6.81
CA CYS A 97 -5.81 0.03 -6.71
C CYS A 97 -5.50 -1.36 -6.14
N ARG A 98 -6.24 -1.79 -5.14
CA ARG A 98 -6.13 -3.13 -4.53
C ARG A 98 -6.60 -4.21 -5.48
N ALA A 99 -7.75 -4.04 -6.14
CA ALA A 99 -8.24 -4.96 -7.16
C ALA A 99 -7.23 -5.17 -8.31
N ARG A 100 -6.51 -4.10 -8.69
CA ARG A 100 -5.43 -4.20 -9.67
C ARG A 100 -4.24 -5.01 -9.12
N THR A 101 -3.91 -4.85 -7.84
CA THR A 101 -2.84 -5.62 -7.19
C THR A 101 -3.21 -7.09 -7.10
N ASP A 102 -4.45 -7.41 -6.75
CA ASP A 102 -4.97 -8.77 -6.73
C ASP A 102 -4.90 -9.42 -8.11
N ALA A 103 -5.27 -8.69 -9.18
CA ALA A 103 -5.16 -9.17 -10.55
C ALA A 103 -3.70 -9.49 -10.97
N VAL A 104 -2.72 -8.72 -10.47
CA VAL A 104 -1.29 -9.02 -10.68
C VAL A 104 -0.87 -10.28 -9.95
N ASP A 105 -1.34 -10.48 -8.73
CA ASP A 105 -1.09 -11.70 -7.96
C ASP A 105 -1.76 -12.91 -8.59
N ASP A 106 -2.98 -12.78 -9.12
CA ASP A 106 -3.67 -13.85 -9.86
C ASP A 106 -2.88 -14.25 -11.12
N LYS A 107 -2.41 -13.26 -11.90
CA LYS A 107 -1.53 -13.51 -13.05
C LYS A 107 -0.25 -14.25 -12.64
N ARG A 108 0.38 -13.83 -11.56
CA ARG A 108 1.60 -14.48 -11.03
C ARG A 108 1.32 -15.92 -10.62
N ARG A 109 0.20 -16.19 -9.92
CA ARG A 109 -0.22 -17.55 -9.51
C ARG A 109 -0.52 -18.42 -10.72
N ALA A 110 -1.23 -17.89 -11.73
CA ALA A 110 -1.51 -18.63 -12.97
C ALA A 110 -0.21 -19.00 -13.72
N LEU A 111 0.73 -18.06 -13.85
CA LEU A 111 2.05 -18.32 -14.44
C LEU A 111 2.85 -19.37 -13.65
N CYS A 112 2.79 -19.34 -12.32
CA CYS A 112 3.45 -20.35 -11.49
C CYS A 112 2.87 -21.75 -11.72
N ARG A 113 1.52 -21.87 -11.84
CA ARG A 113 0.87 -23.14 -12.16
C ARG A 113 1.29 -23.68 -13.52
N LEU A 114 1.28 -22.83 -14.54
CA LEU A 114 1.74 -23.18 -15.88
C LEU A 114 3.20 -23.65 -15.89
N LYS A 115 4.10 -22.92 -15.24
CA LYS A 115 5.51 -23.29 -15.12
C LYS A 115 5.72 -24.60 -14.37
N ALA A 116 4.98 -24.81 -13.28
CA ALA A 116 5.04 -26.06 -12.51
C ALA A 116 4.53 -27.25 -13.31
N PHE A 117 3.46 -27.07 -14.11
CA PHE A 117 2.97 -28.09 -15.01
C PHE A 117 4.05 -28.52 -16.01
N PHE A 118 4.65 -27.56 -16.72
CA PHE A 118 5.73 -27.88 -17.66
C PHE A 118 6.91 -28.59 -17.00
N LEU A 119 7.33 -28.14 -15.83
CA LEU A 119 8.45 -28.73 -15.10
C LEU A 119 8.20 -30.20 -14.77
N ARG A 120 6.97 -30.54 -14.34
CA ARG A 120 6.58 -31.96 -14.06
C ARG A 120 6.64 -32.85 -15.28
N HIS A 121 6.44 -32.30 -16.47
CA HIS A 121 6.49 -33.04 -17.74
C HIS A 121 7.84 -32.92 -18.49
N GLY A 122 8.91 -32.55 -17.76
CA GLY A 122 10.27 -32.47 -18.33
C GLY A 122 10.52 -31.25 -19.23
N HIS A 123 9.57 -30.31 -19.31
CA HIS A 123 9.71 -29.09 -20.10
C HIS A 123 10.05 -27.90 -19.22
N ARG A 124 10.95 -27.04 -19.67
CA ARG A 124 11.29 -25.78 -19.00
C ARG A 124 10.82 -24.59 -19.83
N LEU A 125 9.97 -23.75 -19.24
CA LEU A 125 9.88 -22.36 -19.66
C LEU A 125 11.10 -21.62 -19.12
N THR A 126 11.78 -20.85 -19.97
CA THR A 126 12.97 -20.09 -19.54
C THR A 126 12.62 -19.21 -18.33
N PRO A 127 13.48 -19.15 -17.29
CA PRO A 127 13.17 -18.45 -16.04
C PRO A 127 12.75 -16.98 -16.21
N ASN A 128 13.29 -16.32 -17.25
CA ASN A 128 13.06 -14.90 -17.54
C ASN A 128 12.01 -14.65 -18.64
N THR A 129 11.25 -15.67 -19.07
CA THR A 129 10.19 -15.47 -20.06
C THR A 129 9.14 -14.55 -19.49
N LYS A 130 9.13 -13.31 -19.97
CA LYS A 130 8.03 -12.39 -19.76
C LYS A 130 6.85 -12.92 -20.54
N TRP A 131 5.70 -12.98 -19.87
CA TRP A 131 4.46 -13.34 -20.56
C TRP A 131 4.14 -12.30 -21.63
N SER A 132 3.88 -12.78 -22.85
CA SER A 132 3.48 -11.96 -23.99
C SER A 132 2.59 -12.79 -24.91
N ASP A 133 1.86 -12.14 -25.80
CA ASP A 133 1.01 -12.83 -26.79
C ASP A 133 1.83 -13.77 -27.68
N ALA A 134 3.07 -13.38 -28.00
CA ALA A 134 4.00 -14.24 -28.73
C ALA A 134 4.37 -15.51 -27.93
N CYS A 135 4.53 -15.39 -26.61
CA CYS A 135 4.76 -16.55 -25.75
C CYS A 135 3.54 -17.47 -25.73
N ALA A 136 2.33 -16.91 -25.60
CA ALA A 136 1.08 -17.68 -25.62
C ALA A 136 0.90 -18.41 -26.97
N ARG A 137 1.09 -17.71 -28.09
CA ARG A 137 1.02 -18.33 -29.44
C ARG A 137 2.04 -19.46 -29.62
N ASN A 138 3.27 -19.25 -29.16
CA ASN A 138 4.31 -20.28 -29.24
C ASN A 138 3.93 -21.55 -28.45
N LEU A 139 3.34 -21.39 -27.28
CA LEU A 139 2.91 -22.51 -26.45
C LEU A 139 1.72 -23.26 -27.05
N ARG A 140 0.77 -22.53 -27.67
CA ARG A 140 -0.37 -23.14 -28.40
C ARG A 140 0.06 -23.87 -29.67
N GLY A 141 1.09 -23.38 -30.36
CA GLY A 141 1.64 -23.99 -31.56
C GLY A 141 2.45 -25.27 -31.32
N LYS A 142 2.70 -25.64 -30.05
CA LYS A 142 3.41 -26.88 -29.72
C LYS A 142 2.43 -28.04 -29.60
N LEU A 143 2.72 -29.16 -30.27
CA LEU A 143 2.03 -30.43 -30.07
C LEU A 143 2.58 -31.09 -28.80
N TRP A 144 1.71 -31.30 -27.84
CA TRP A 144 2.06 -32.01 -26.62
C TRP A 144 1.76 -33.51 -26.78
N PRO A 145 2.59 -34.41 -26.20
CA PRO A 145 2.51 -35.85 -26.47
C PRO A 145 1.16 -36.49 -26.16
N LEU A 146 0.43 -35.95 -25.19
CA LEU A 146 -0.88 -36.50 -24.76
C LEU A 146 -1.98 -35.46 -24.94
N PRO A 147 -3.17 -35.84 -25.45
CA PRO A 147 -4.29 -34.93 -25.66
C PRO A 147 -4.70 -34.16 -24.39
N ALA A 148 -4.68 -34.84 -23.23
CA ALA A 148 -4.97 -34.17 -21.93
C ALA A 148 -3.98 -33.03 -21.58
N MET A 149 -2.74 -33.11 -22.05
CA MET A 149 -1.77 -32.04 -21.85
C MET A 149 -2.16 -30.77 -22.62
N ASN A 150 -2.67 -30.92 -23.85
CA ASN A 150 -3.13 -29.78 -24.65
C ASN A 150 -4.27 -29.04 -23.96
N ILE A 151 -5.22 -29.77 -23.37
CA ILE A 151 -6.35 -29.20 -22.62
C ILE A 151 -5.80 -28.39 -21.41
N VAL A 152 -4.94 -28.98 -20.59
CA VAL A 152 -4.41 -28.32 -19.39
C VAL A 152 -3.54 -27.10 -19.73
N VAL A 153 -2.73 -27.20 -20.80
CA VAL A 153 -1.91 -26.07 -21.27
C VAL A 153 -2.80 -24.91 -21.70
N GLU A 154 -3.85 -25.20 -22.50
CA GLU A 154 -4.78 -24.15 -22.94
C GLU A 154 -5.49 -23.48 -21.78
N GLU A 155 -6.02 -24.25 -20.82
CA GLU A 155 -6.66 -23.70 -19.63
C GLU A 155 -5.73 -22.78 -18.81
N TYR A 156 -4.47 -23.17 -18.64
CA TYR A 156 -3.51 -22.33 -17.93
C TYR A 156 -3.12 -21.07 -18.72
N ILE A 157 -3.03 -21.16 -20.05
CA ILE A 157 -2.79 -20.00 -20.91
C ILE A 157 -3.95 -19.01 -20.77
N GLN A 158 -5.20 -19.49 -20.90
CA GLN A 158 -6.40 -18.66 -20.77
C GLN A 158 -6.49 -17.99 -19.40
N ALA A 159 -6.14 -18.70 -18.32
CA ALA A 159 -6.11 -18.12 -16.96
C ALA A 159 -5.09 -16.96 -16.85
N VAL A 160 -3.93 -17.08 -17.49
CA VAL A 160 -2.92 -16.01 -17.51
C VAL A 160 -3.39 -14.82 -18.35
N GLU A 161 -3.98 -15.09 -19.52
CA GLU A 161 -4.51 -14.05 -20.42
C GLU A 161 -5.66 -13.28 -19.77
N ALA A 162 -6.63 -13.99 -19.17
CA ALA A 162 -7.75 -13.39 -18.46
C ALA A 162 -7.28 -12.44 -17.33
N ALA A 163 -6.31 -12.91 -16.53
CA ALA A 163 -5.74 -12.06 -15.48
C ALA A 163 -4.97 -10.86 -16.07
N HIS A 164 -4.27 -11.04 -17.20
CA HIS A 164 -3.57 -9.95 -17.87
C HIS A 164 -4.53 -8.90 -18.41
N GLN A 165 -5.60 -9.30 -19.08
CA GLN A 165 -6.63 -8.39 -19.59
C GLN A 165 -7.33 -7.64 -18.45
N ARG A 166 -7.55 -8.30 -17.31
CA ARG A 166 -8.09 -7.64 -16.11
C ARG A 166 -7.16 -6.53 -15.60
N ILE A 167 -5.84 -6.75 -15.58
CA ILE A 167 -4.84 -5.71 -15.21
C ILE A 167 -4.96 -4.52 -16.16
N LEU A 168 -4.96 -4.74 -17.48
CA LEU A 168 -5.02 -3.67 -18.47
C LEU A 168 -6.32 -2.85 -18.35
N ARG A 169 -7.47 -3.52 -18.16
CA ARG A 169 -8.74 -2.81 -17.95
C ARG A 169 -8.71 -1.94 -16.68
N LEU A 170 -8.19 -2.46 -15.58
CA LEU A 170 -8.10 -1.71 -14.33
C LEU A 170 -7.12 -0.54 -14.44
N GLU A 171 -5.98 -0.70 -15.11
CA GLU A 171 -5.04 0.39 -15.34
C GLU A 171 -5.65 1.51 -16.19
N LYS A 172 -6.42 1.17 -17.24
CA LYS A 172 -7.16 2.15 -18.04
C LYS A 172 -8.22 2.88 -17.18
N GLN A 173 -8.98 2.16 -16.38
CA GLN A 173 -9.96 2.78 -15.46
C GLN A 173 -9.27 3.69 -14.42
N MET A 174 -8.09 3.34 -13.94
CA MET A 174 -7.32 4.22 -13.06
C MET A 174 -6.90 5.53 -13.76
N GLU A 175 -6.57 5.50 -15.05
CA GLU A 175 -6.28 6.71 -15.84
C GLU A 175 -7.52 7.60 -15.95
N GLU A 176 -8.69 7.02 -16.20
CA GLU A 176 -9.96 7.73 -16.30
C GLU A 176 -10.36 8.34 -14.95
N LEU A 177 -10.31 7.57 -13.86
CA LEU A 177 -10.62 8.03 -12.50
C LEU A 177 -9.69 9.16 -12.02
N LEU A 178 -8.44 9.21 -12.50
CA LEU A 178 -7.53 10.28 -12.12
C LEU A 178 -7.99 11.65 -12.58
N LEU A 179 -8.77 11.74 -13.66
CA LEU A 179 -9.18 13.03 -14.24
C LEU A 179 -10.06 13.82 -13.26
N ASP A 180 -10.96 13.13 -12.56
CA ASP A 180 -11.95 13.73 -11.67
C ASP A 180 -11.61 13.61 -10.19
N TRP A 181 -10.48 12.95 -9.87
CA TRP A 181 -10.07 12.77 -8.48
C TRP A 181 -9.40 14.03 -7.92
N ASN A 182 -9.89 14.52 -6.78
CA ASN A 182 -9.37 15.71 -6.10
C ASN A 182 -7.88 15.60 -5.73
N GLN A 183 -7.35 14.37 -5.58
CA GLN A 183 -5.93 14.10 -5.34
C GLN A 183 -5.08 13.99 -6.62
N ALA A 184 -5.65 14.23 -7.81
CA ALA A 184 -4.91 14.16 -9.08
C ALA A 184 -3.63 15.05 -9.09
N PRO A 185 -3.62 16.27 -8.55
CA PRO A 185 -2.40 17.07 -8.48
C PRO A 185 -1.29 16.39 -7.68
N VAL A 186 -1.63 15.72 -6.57
CA VAL A 186 -0.68 15.00 -5.71
C VAL A 186 -0.13 13.76 -6.43
N VAL A 187 -0.99 13.03 -7.14
CA VAL A 187 -0.56 11.87 -7.98
C VAL A 187 0.42 12.33 -9.05
N ARG A 188 0.08 13.41 -9.80
CA ARG A 188 0.97 13.96 -10.85
C ARG A 188 2.30 14.43 -10.28
N ALA A 189 2.30 15.04 -9.11
CA ALA A 189 3.53 15.45 -8.43
C ALA A 189 4.42 14.25 -8.06
N LEU A 190 3.84 13.19 -7.50
CA LEU A 190 4.58 11.96 -7.22
C LEU A 190 5.12 11.29 -8.49
N MET A 191 4.36 11.34 -9.59
CA MET A 191 4.85 10.85 -10.90
C MET A 191 6.06 11.64 -11.41
N GLY A 192 6.29 12.87 -10.93
CA GLY A 192 7.50 13.65 -11.16
C GLY A 192 8.73 13.13 -10.42
N MET A 193 8.59 12.14 -9.55
CA MET A 193 9.70 11.44 -8.91
C MET A 193 10.10 10.20 -9.68
N ARG A 194 11.41 9.90 -9.71
CA ARG A 194 11.92 8.65 -10.28
C ARG A 194 11.33 7.45 -9.53
N GLY A 195 10.94 6.41 -10.29
CA GLY A 195 10.39 5.18 -9.71
C GLY A 195 8.88 5.20 -9.47
N PHE A 196 8.21 6.34 -9.66
CA PHE A 196 6.77 6.45 -9.59
C PHE A 196 6.18 6.68 -10.99
N LYS A 197 5.23 5.83 -11.38
CA LYS A 197 4.32 5.98 -12.50
C LYS A 197 2.90 6.04 -11.97
N LEU A 198 1.92 6.18 -12.84
CA LEU A 198 0.50 6.32 -12.47
C LEU A 198 0.08 5.35 -11.37
N VAL A 199 0.18 4.05 -11.61
CA VAL A 199 -0.27 3.00 -10.67
C VAL A 199 0.39 3.14 -9.30
N SER A 200 1.72 3.29 -9.26
CA SER A 200 2.44 3.40 -7.99
C SER A 200 2.13 4.70 -7.24
N ALA A 201 1.94 5.81 -7.96
CA ALA A 201 1.55 7.08 -7.37
C ALA A 201 0.11 7.05 -6.83
N MET A 202 -0.85 6.48 -7.58
CA MET A 202 -2.23 6.32 -7.12
C MET A 202 -2.32 5.43 -5.88
N ILE A 203 -1.58 4.31 -5.85
CA ILE A 203 -1.51 3.45 -4.66
C ILE A 203 -0.99 4.24 -3.46
N VAL A 204 0.10 5.01 -3.63
CA VAL A 204 0.67 5.80 -2.52
C VAL A 204 -0.34 6.81 -2.00
N VAL A 205 -0.99 7.56 -2.87
CA VAL A 205 -1.94 8.62 -2.49
C VAL A 205 -3.18 8.02 -1.84
N SER A 206 -3.80 7.01 -2.45
CA SER A 206 -5.04 6.38 -1.93
C SER A 206 -4.83 5.63 -0.60
N GLU A 207 -3.65 5.05 -0.37
CA GLU A 207 -3.34 4.34 0.88
C GLU A 207 -2.87 5.30 2.00
N LEU A 208 -2.24 6.42 1.66
CA LEU A 208 -1.83 7.43 2.65
C LEU A 208 -2.98 8.36 3.06
N GLY A 209 -3.82 8.75 2.09
CA GLY A 209 -4.83 9.79 2.32
C GLY A 209 -4.19 11.14 2.68
N ASP A 210 -4.66 11.78 3.75
CA ASP A 210 -4.12 13.05 4.22
C ASP A 210 -2.71 12.91 4.76
N ILE A 211 -1.75 13.59 4.07
CA ILE A 211 -0.34 13.62 4.49
C ILE A 211 -0.12 14.53 5.71
N HIS A 212 -1.02 15.48 5.96
CA HIS A 212 -0.87 16.44 7.04
C HIS A 212 -1.01 15.82 8.43
N ARG A 213 -1.60 14.62 8.53
CA ARG A 213 -1.61 13.82 9.77
C ARG A 213 -0.21 13.39 10.24
N PHE A 214 0.78 13.49 9.37
CA PHE A 214 2.19 13.27 9.73
C PHE A 214 2.91 14.61 9.84
N ALA A 215 3.12 15.08 11.06
CA ALA A 215 3.82 16.35 11.30
C ALA A 215 5.28 16.30 10.83
N HIS A 216 5.90 15.10 10.85
CA HIS A 216 7.31 14.93 10.49
C HIS A 216 7.50 13.63 9.68
N PRO A 217 8.42 13.58 8.68
CA PRO A 217 8.62 12.39 7.84
C PRO A 217 9.00 11.12 8.61
N ARG A 218 9.59 11.24 9.81
CA ARG A 218 9.86 10.08 10.69
C ARG A 218 8.59 9.35 11.12
N GLN A 219 7.48 10.08 11.29
CA GLN A 219 6.19 9.46 11.63
C GLN A 219 5.67 8.63 10.45
N LEU A 220 5.81 9.10 9.21
CA LEU A 220 5.51 8.30 8.04
C LEU A 220 6.40 7.05 7.92
N MET A 221 7.70 7.19 8.19
CA MET A 221 8.62 6.02 8.21
C MET A 221 8.20 4.98 9.25
N ALA A 222 7.75 5.41 10.43
CA ALA A 222 7.24 4.53 11.48
C ALA A 222 5.91 3.89 11.08
N TYR A 223 4.98 4.68 10.51
CA TYR A 223 3.70 4.20 9.98
C TYR A 223 3.88 3.14 8.89
N LEU A 224 4.92 3.25 8.06
CA LEU A 224 5.28 2.25 7.05
C LEU A 224 6.00 1.03 7.64
N GLY A 225 6.33 1.04 8.92
CA GLY A 225 7.11 -0.01 9.55
C GLY A 225 8.51 -0.17 8.98
N LEU A 226 9.10 0.92 8.46
CA LEU A 226 10.46 0.97 7.91
C LEU A 226 11.50 1.38 8.96
N VAL A 227 11.10 1.51 10.22
CA VAL A 227 12.00 1.77 11.34
C VAL A 227 12.48 0.47 11.95
N PRO A 228 13.72 0.40 12.46
CA PRO A 228 14.22 -0.80 13.11
C PRO A 228 13.46 -1.06 14.41
N ILE A 229 13.32 -2.33 14.75
CA ILE A 229 12.98 -2.77 16.11
C ILE A 229 14.17 -2.43 17.00
N GLU A 230 13.92 -1.86 18.16
CA GLU A 230 14.92 -1.55 19.16
C GLU A 230 14.59 -2.29 20.45
N ASP A 231 15.56 -3.06 20.93
CA ASP A 231 15.53 -3.77 22.21
C ASP A 231 16.80 -3.37 22.96
N SER A 232 16.72 -2.21 23.62
CA SER A 232 17.86 -1.58 24.27
C SER A 232 17.65 -1.56 25.78
N THR A 233 18.66 -1.93 26.53
CA THR A 233 18.67 -1.89 28.00
C THR A 233 19.93 -1.17 28.49
N GLY A 234 19.78 -0.12 29.30
CA GLY A 234 20.88 0.69 29.78
C GLY A 234 21.66 1.32 28.61
N GLU A 235 22.98 1.20 28.64
CA GLU A 235 23.86 1.74 27.58
C GLU A 235 23.92 0.84 26.31
N ARG A 236 23.40 -0.38 26.36
CA ARG A 236 23.51 -1.35 25.26
C ARG A 236 22.38 -1.20 24.28
N ARG A 237 22.65 -0.59 23.12
CA ARG A 237 21.70 -0.44 22.02
C ARG A 237 21.69 -1.68 21.11
N ARG A 238 20.53 -2.36 21.02
CA ARG A 238 20.31 -3.49 20.09
C ARG A 238 19.25 -3.11 19.06
N LEU A 239 19.66 -3.04 17.78
CA LEU A 239 18.74 -2.82 16.66
C LEU A 239 18.51 -4.13 15.91
N GLY A 240 17.24 -4.50 15.76
CA GLY A 240 16.80 -5.66 15.01
C GLY A 240 16.45 -5.35 13.54
N GLY A 241 15.58 -6.18 12.94
CA GLY A 241 14.97 -5.91 11.64
C GLY A 241 14.01 -4.73 11.69
N ILE A 242 13.34 -4.44 10.58
CA ILE A 242 12.27 -3.42 10.57
C ILE A 242 11.02 -3.93 11.26
N THR A 243 10.24 -3.03 11.86
CA THR A 243 9.05 -3.39 12.65
C THR A 243 7.97 -4.07 11.82
N LYS A 244 7.91 -3.79 10.51
CA LYS A 244 6.84 -4.24 9.59
C LYS A 244 5.43 -3.87 10.05
N ALA A 245 5.29 -2.98 11.02
CA ALA A 245 4.02 -2.45 11.46
C ALA A 245 3.32 -1.65 10.34
N GLY A 246 2.03 -1.40 10.48
CA GLY A 246 1.23 -0.58 9.58
C GLY A 246 1.03 -1.16 8.18
N ASN A 247 0.87 -0.30 7.19
CA ASN A 247 0.40 -0.68 5.85
C ASN A 247 1.48 -1.44 5.04
N GLY A 248 1.29 -2.77 4.89
CA GLY A 248 2.19 -3.66 4.15
C GLY A 248 2.22 -3.39 2.64
N HIS A 249 1.06 -3.05 2.05
CA HIS A 249 0.93 -2.75 0.62
C HIS A 249 1.71 -1.49 0.25
N LEU A 250 1.54 -0.43 1.03
CA LEU A 250 2.26 0.82 0.83
C LEU A 250 3.78 0.65 1.05
N ARG A 251 4.19 -0.11 2.08
CA ARG A 251 5.60 -0.44 2.32
C ARG A 251 6.21 -1.17 1.12
N TRP A 252 5.46 -2.11 0.53
CA TRP A 252 5.90 -2.85 -0.65
C TRP A 252 6.11 -1.91 -1.84
N ILE A 253 5.15 -1.04 -2.18
CA ILE A 253 5.25 -0.14 -3.33
C ILE A 253 6.41 0.86 -3.18
N ILE A 254 6.62 1.41 -1.98
CA ILE A 254 7.76 2.30 -1.69
C ILE A 254 9.09 1.54 -1.85
N ASN A 255 9.15 0.28 -1.40
CA ASN A 255 10.34 -0.55 -1.57
C ASN A 255 10.63 -0.86 -3.05
N GLU A 256 9.63 -1.19 -3.86
CA GLU A 256 9.78 -1.39 -5.30
C GLU A 256 10.24 -0.10 -6.00
N SER A 257 9.64 1.03 -5.68
CA SER A 257 10.03 2.34 -6.23
C SER A 257 11.48 2.70 -5.88
N ALA A 258 11.92 2.35 -4.67
CA ALA A 258 13.28 2.62 -4.19
C ALA A 258 14.38 1.87 -4.97
N GLN A 259 14.06 0.77 -5.68
CA GLN A 259 15.04 0.04 -6.50
C GLN A 259 15.66 0.92 -7.59
N ASN A 260 14.88 1.86 -8.13
CA ASN A 260 15.32 2.78 -9.18
C ASN A 260 16.46 3.71 -8.74
N TYR A 261 16.59 3.97 -7.45
CA TYR A 261 17.60 4.87 -6.89
C TYR A 261 18.96 4.21 -6.65
N ARG A 262 19.11 2.96 -6.99
CA ARG A 262 20.41 2.27 -7.05
C ARG A 262 21.20 2.61 -8.31
N LEU A 263 20.53 3.13 -9.32
CA LEU A 263 21.12 3.58 -10.57
C LEU A 263 21.56 5.05 -10.47
N PRO A 264 22.59 5.48 -11.23
CA PRO A 264 23.03 6.87 -11.22
C PRO A 264 21.91 7.88 -11.44
N PRO A 265 21.97 9.07 -10.83
CA PRO A 265 20.98 10.12 -11.05
C PRO A 265 20.85 10.44 -12.54
N ARG A 266 19.61 10.50 -13.03
CA ARG A 266 19.32 10.81 -14.43
C ARG A 266 17.87 11.29 -14.58
N ILE A 267 17.67 12.30 -15.41
CA ILE A 267 16.35 12.71 -15.89
C ILE A 267 16.17 12.08 -17.27
N SER A 268 15.31 11.07 -17.36
CA SER A 268 14.95 10.46 -18.64
C SER A 268 13.91 11.33 -19.37
N PRO A 269 13.74 11.21 -20.70
CA PRO A 269 12.68 11.89 -21.42
C PRO A 269 11.28 11.62 -20.85
N ASP A 270 11.00 10.37 -20.43
CA ASP A 270 9.75 9.99 -19.78
C ASP A 270 9.57 10.69 -18.42
N LEU A 271 10.63 10.84 -17.61
CA LEU A 271 10.55 11.58 -16.36
C LEU A 271 10.34 13.09 -16.60
N SER A 272 11.04 13.68 -17.57
CA SER A 272 10.86 15.08 -17.96
C SER A 272 9.41 15.36 -18.37
N LYS A 273 8.84 14.55 -19.26
CA LYS A 273 7.44 14.66 -19.70
C LYS A 273 6.45 14.60 -18.52
N ARG A 274 6.69 13.71 -17.55
CA ARG A 274 5.83 13.62 -16.35
C ARG A 274 5.99 14.83 -15.44
N GLN A 275 7.18 15.43 -15.36
CA GLN A 275 7.43 16.66 -14.62
C GLN A 275 6.77 17.88 -15.25
N GLU A 276 6.64 17.92 -16.57
CA GLU A 276 5.90 18.98 -17.29
C GLU A 276 4.40 18.93 -16.98
N GLY A 277 3.84 17.74 -16.72
CA GLY A 277 2.44 17.55 -16.32
C GLY A 277 2.10 17.98 -14.89
N ILE A 278 3.06 18.47 -14.12
CA ILE A 278 2.83 19.02 -12.76
C ILE A 278 2.34 20.46 -12.88
N ALA A 279 1.42 20.87 -12.02
CA ALA A 279 0.93 22.26 -11.95
C ALA A 279 2.11 23.25 -11.79
N ALA A 280 2.04 24.36 -12.54
CA ALA A 280 3.16 25.30 -12.66
C ALA A 280 3.71 25.78 -11.30
N GLU A 281 2.80 26.05 -10.36
CA GLU A 281 3.12 26.52 -9.00
C GLU A 281 3.96 25.53 -8.17
N HIS A 282 3.86 24.23 -8.43
CA HIS A 282 4.57 23.18 -7.69
C HIS A 282 5.74 22.58 -8.46
N ARG A 283 5.78 22.79 -9.79
CA ARG A 283 6.67 22.08 -10.72
C ARG A 283 8.14 22.18 -10.33
N GLU A 284 8.64 23.38 -10.13
CA GLU A 284 10.07 23.59 -9.85
C GLU A 284 10.47 23.05 -8.46
N THR A 285 9.60 23.19 -7.48
CA THR A 285 9.82 22.61 -6.14
C THR A 285 9.89 21.09 -6.20
N VAL A 286 8.95 20.43 -6.92
CA VAL A 286 8.93 18.97 -7.07
C VAL A 286 10.14 18.47 -7.87
N LYS A 287 10.55 19.17 -8.95
CA LYS A 287 11.78 18.84 -9.70
C LYS A 287 13.01 18.89 -8.80
N SER A 288 13.15 19.94 -8.00
CA SER A 288 14.24 20.10 -7.03
C SER A 288 14.26 18.95 -6.01
N ILE A 289 13.11 18.63 -5.42
CA ILE A 289 12.97 17.51 -4.48
C ILE A 289 13.33 16.18 -5.17
N SER A 290 12.83 15.93 -6.38
CA SER A 290 13.10 14.73 -7.17
C SER A 290 14.60 14.57 -7.47
N TRP A 291 15.27 15.63 -7.88
CA TRP A 291 16.71 15.64 -8.15
C TRP A 291 17.53 15.39 -6.89
N LYS A 292 17.23 16.11 -5.81
CA LYS A 292 17.86 15.92 -4.50
C LYS A 292 17.69 14.50 -3.98
N CYS A 293 16.51 13.93 -4.17
CA CYS A 293 16.21 12.55 -3.81
C CYS A 293 17.13 11.57 -4.58
N GLN A 294 17.26 11.71 -5.90
CA GLN A 294 18.09 10.84 -6.71
C GLN A 294 19.55 10.86 -6.25
N ASN A 295 20.14 12.07 -6.11
CA ASN A 295 21.53 12.22 -5.70
C ASN A 295 21.78 11.62 -4.30
N ARG A 296 20.94 11.96 -3.34
CA ARG A 296 21.09 11.52 -1.96
C ARG A 296 20.94 10.01 -1.79
N LEU A 297 19.93 9.42 -2.43
CA LEU A 297 19.67 7.99 -2.31
C LEU A 297 20.73 7.17 -3.05
N TYR A 298 21.19 7.63 -4.21
CA TYR A 298 22.28 6.99 -4.93
C TYR A 298 23.58 6.99 -4.12
N ALA A 299 23.98 8.15 -3.60
CA ALA A 299 25.18 8.28 -2.76
C ALA A 299 25.09 7.38 -1.52
N LYS A 300 23.93 7.35 -0.86
CA LYS A 300 23.67 6.47 0.29
C LYS A 300 23.76 4.99 -0.10
N GLY A 301 23.14 4.60 -1.21
CA GLY A 301 23.20 3.23 -1.73
C GLY A 301 24.62 2.78 -1.98
N ARG A 302 25.42 3.60 -2.67
CA ARG A 302 26.83 3.36 -2.93
C ARG A 302 27.64 3.17 -1.64
N ARG A 303 27.47 4.08 -0.69
CA ARG A 303 28.18 4.03 0.59
C ARG A 303 27.84 2.77 1.40
N LEU A 304 26.56 2.38 1.44
CA LEU A 304 26.13 1.18 2.17
C LEU A 304 26.60 -0.11 1.49
N THR A 305 26.59 -0.15 0.16
CA THR A 305 27.10 -1.29 -0.61
C THR A 305 28.62 -1.42 -0.45
N GLY A 306 29.37 -0.32 -0.49
CA GLY A 306 30.82 -0.30 -0.24
C GLY A 306 31.21 -0.76 1.17
N ARG A 307 30.30 -0.66 2.15
CA ARG A 307 30.47 -1.23 3.50
C ARG A 307 30.00 -2.69 3.60
N MET A 308 29.92 -3.39 2.48
CA MET A 308 29.51 -4.80 2.37
C MET A 308 28.17 -5.13 3.08
N LYS A 309 27.25 -4.19 3.13
CA LYS A 309 25.90 -4.43 3.67
C LYS A 309 25.10 -5.31 2.72
N MET A 310 24.32 -6.23 3.27
CA MET A 310 23.42 -7.08 2.50
C MET A 310 22.48 -6.25 1.62
N ARG A 311 22.29 -6.68 0.36
CA ARG A 311 21.45 -5.99 -0.64
C ARG A 311 20.07 -5.60 -0.12
N GLN A 312 19.42 -6.50 0.63
CA GLN A 312 18.08 -6.27 1.22
C GLN A 312 18.12 -5.14 2.27
N LYS A 313 19.17 -5.09 3.10
CA LYS A 313 19.33 -4.02 4.10
C LYS A 313 19.56 -2.66 3.43
N VAL A 314 20.35 -2.63 2.35
CA VAL A 314 20.54 -1.41 1.54
C VAL A 314 19.21 -0.95 0.95
N GLN A 315 18.46 -1.86 0.35
CA GLN A 315 17.16 -1.57 -0.28
C GLN A 315 16.18 -0.97 0.72
N ILE A 316 16.03 -1.55 1.90
CA ILE A 316 15.16 -1.03 2.98
C ILE A 316 15.62 0.35 3.46
N ALA A 317 16.94 0.58 3.55
CA ALA A 317 17.48 1.88 3.95
C ALA A 317 17.17 2.99 2.91
N LEU A 318 17.15 2.62 1.61
CA LEU A 318 16.72 3.53 0.55
C LEU A 318 15.20 3.77 0.60
N ALA A 319 14.40 2.71 0.77
CA ALA A 319 12.94 2.81 0.88
C ALA A 319 12.52 3.71 2.06
N ARG A 320 13.16 3.54 3.22
CA ARG A 320 12.92 4.40 4.38
C ARG A 320 13.17 5.87 4.08
N GLU A 321 14.28 6.20 3.41
CA GLU A 321 14.61 7.59 3.10
C GLU A 321 13.73 8.13 1.97
N LEU A 322 13.39 7.30 0.98
CA LEU A 322 12.45 7.65 -0.10
C LEU A 322 11.10 8.09 0.47
N SER A 323 10.59 7.42 1.51
CA SER A 323 9.33 7.80 2.15
C SER A 323 9.36 9.23 2.72
N GLY A 324 10.53 9.72 3.14
CA GLY A 324 10.70 11.12 3.55
C GLY A 324 10.57 12.10 2.38
N PHE A 325 11.05 11.74 1.20
CA PHE A 325 10.89 12.56 -0.01
C PHE A 325 9.46 12.50 -0.54
N VAL A 326 8.80 11.34 -0.47
CA VAL A 326 7.36 11.20 -0.77
C VAL A 326 6.54 12.12 0.14
N TRP A 327 6.82 12.11 1.45
CA TRP A 327 6.19 13.03 2.40
C TRP A 327 6.41 14.50 1.99
N ALA A 328 7.63 14.90 1.61
CA ALA A 328 7.94 16.26 1.21
C ALA A 328 7.15 16.69 -0.04
N VAL A 329 7.10 15.84 -1.08
CA VAL A 329 6.33 16.12 -2.30
C VAL A 329 4.83 16.24 -1.99
N MET A 330 4.25 15.30 -1.26
CA MET A 330 2.83 15.34 -0.91
C MET A 330 2.51 16.58 -0.07
N LYS A 331 3.36 16.92 0.91
CA LYS A 331 3.21 18.10 1.78
C LYS A 331 3.24 19.42 1.01
N THR A 332 3.97 19.47 -0.12
CA THR A 332 4.05 20.65 -0.99
C THR A 332 2.77 20.86 -1.79
N VAL A 333 2.10 19.79 -2.20
CA VAL A 333 1.00 19.85 -3.18
C VAL A 333 -0.37 19.64 -2.55
N GLN A 334 -0.47 18.81 -1.52
CA GLN A 334 -1.76 18.52 -0.89
C GLN A 334 -2.19 19.71 -0.05
N PRO A 335 -3.42 20.27 -0.27
CA PRO A 335 -3.92 21.35 0.56
C PRO A 335 -4.06 20.91 2.02
N LYS A 336 -3.88 21.85 2.95
CA LYS A 336 -4.18 21.57 4.35
C LYS A 336 -5.69 21.34 4.50
N PRO A 337 -6.10 20.36 5.29
CA PRO A 337 -7.51 20.24 5.64
C PRO A 337 -7.95 21.49 6.42
N ASN A 338 -9.10 22.03 6.07
CA ASN A 338 -9.75 23.14 6.80
C ASN A 338 -10.14 22.69 8.19
#